data_be2a7e176c50da793434e135c52accb2
#
_entry.id   be2a7e176c50da793434e135c52accb2
#
_cell.length_a   1.000
_cell.length_b   1.000
_cell.length_c   1.000
_cell.angle_alpha   90.00
_cell.angle_beta   90.00
_cell.angle_gamma   90.00
#
_symmetry.space_group_name_H-M   'P 1'
#
loop_
_entity.id
_entity.type
_entity.pdbx_description
1 polymer ?
#
loop_
_entity_poly.entity_id
_entity_poly.type
_entity_poly.pdbx_seq_one_letter_code
_entity_poly.pdbx_strand_id
1 'polypeptide(L)'
;MRLPQLLQTVPSAVAGVPGVLQGRRPRRQLIWGALGLAAIAGLIWYVASGSGPANQGPPPPPVEVAKAVQKTVSETEHTIGTIVADSTVNLTSQVAGQVMSAGFTEGQIVHKGDVLFRLDQRPFQAALDQAKANLARDRASLAAALRDKARYDALAKQNAISAQLRDQTDAQAGALTGTVKADKAAVDMAALNLGYAVIRSPIDGKTGPILIQPGNLVKANDTNALVVITQIEPIKVSFFLPQTDLPRIQTEMRARGLVAHVTPHGEGAQTLSAPVDFVGNAVNATTGTIELRATYPNTDTRLVPGELVDVSLGLSRIENAIVVPSQAVNVGPDGHYVFTVNAGSKAAMVPVKVLYDDGTDAAIRGKIKNGDTVITVGQLRVQPGLQVSVVHPGQS
;
A
#
# COMPACT_ATOMS: atom_id res chain seq x y z
N MET A 1 -12.73 -48.65 -21.92
CA MET A 1 -12.33 -49.99 -21.44
C MET A 1 -13.21 -50.32 -20.23
N ARG A 2 -14.19 -51.21 -20.50
CA ARG A 2 -14.84 -52.24 -19.62
C ARG A 2 -15.30 -51.86 -18.21
N LEU A 3 -16.62 -51.75 -18.10
CA LEU A 3 -17.47 -52.23 -16.98
C LEU A 3 -17.21 -53.74 -16.68
N PRO A 4 -17.65 -54.35 -15.55
CA PRO A 4 -19.03 -54.79 -15.34
C PRO A 4 -19.56 -54.57 -13.92
N GLN A 5 -20.86 -54.32 -13.66
CA GLN A 5 -22.05 -55.17 -13.55
C GLN A 5 -21.92 -56.41 -12.63
N LEU A 6 -22.89 -56.52 -11.69
CA LEU A 6 -23.72 -57.68 -11.30
C LEU A 6 -24.45 -57.33 -9.99
N LEU A 7 -25.72 -57.08 -9.90
CA LEU A 7 -26.92 -57.98 -10.05
C LEU A 7 -27.16 -58.90 -8.85
N GLN A 8 -28.44 -58.85 -8.41
CA GLN A 8 -29.29 -59.89 -7.83
C GLN A 8 -29.28 -60.08 -6.31
N THR A 9 -30.33 -60.36 -5.57
CA THR A 9 -31.69 -60.82 -5.84
C THR A 9 -32.53 -60.73 -4.58
N VAL A 10 -33.84 -60.56 -4.76
CA VAL A 10 -34.94 -60.83 -3.82
C VAL A 10 -35.18 -62.37 -3.73
N PRO A 11 -35.76 -62.97 -2.66
CA PRO A 11 -37.15 -63.34 -2.81
C PRO A 11 -38.05 -63.29 -1.57
N SER A 12 -39.31 -63.21 -1.90
CA SER A 12 -40.56 -63.44 -1.20
C SER A 12 -40.77 -64.82 -0.57
N ALA A 13 -41.74 -64.90 0.32
CA ALA A 13 -42.86 -65.89 0.35
C ALA A 13 -43.31 -66.18 1.79
N VAL A 14 -44.50 -65.96 2.16
CA VAL A 14 -45.78 -66.61 1.97
C VAL A 14 -46.22 -67.57 3.16
N ALA A 15 -47.37 -67.19 3.67
CA ALA A 15 -48.51 -68.03 4.09
C ALA A 15 -48.55 -68.83 5.42
N GLY A 16 -49.69 -68.76 6.02
CA GLY A 16 -50.25 -69.90 6.80
C GLY A 16 -51.24 -69.51 7.93
N VAL A 17 -52.52 -69.50 7.62
CA VAL A 17 -53.65 -69.69 8.54
C VAL A 17 -53.98 -71.20 8.45
N PRO A 18 -54.65 -71.93 9.37
CA PRO A 18 -55.86 -71.64 10.12
C PRO A 18 -56.05 -72.39 11.49
N GLY A 19 -57.22 -72.19 12.10
CA GLY A 19 -57.81 -73.20 12.98
C GLY A 19 -58.63 -72.74 14.15
N VAL A 20 -59.88 -72.58 13.96
CA VAL A 20 -61.13 -72.86 14.65
C VAL A 20 -61.04 -73.88 15.77
N LEU A 21 -61.76 -73.65 16.90
CA LEU A 21 -62.80 -74.45 17.55
C LEU A 21 -63.33 -73.85 18.86
N GLN A 22 -64.58 -73.50 18.88
CA GLN A 22 -65.74 -73.70 19.69
C GLN A 22 -65.60 -74.36 21.12
N GLY A 23 -66.37 -73.79 22.09
CA GLY A 23 -66.88 -74.56 23.18
C GLY A 23 -67.38 -73.87 24.42
N ARG A 24 -68.66 -73.59 24.48
CA ARG A 24 -69.55 -73.66 25.67
C ARG A 24 -69.40 -72.76 26.89
N ARG A 25 -70.52 -71.98 27.19
CA ARG A 25 -70.91 -71.34 28.46
C ARG A 25 -71.18 -72.39 29.56
N PRO A 26 -71.14 -71.96 30.86
CA PRO A 26 -72.39 -71.53 31.53
C PRO A 26 -72.31 -70.40 32.55
N ARG A 27 -73.44 -69.84 32.70
CA ARG A 27 -73.96 -68.87 33.71
C ARG A 27 -73.38 -68.98 35.13
N ARG A 28 -72.83 -67.84 35.57
CA ARG A 28 -72.87 -67.35 36.95
C ARG A 28 -72.21 -65.95 36.90
N GLN A 29 -73.04 -64.93 37.24
CA GLN A 29 -72.43 -63.74 37.86
C GLN A 29 -73.14 -62.46 37.50
N LEU A 30 -74.15 -62.19 38.19
CA LEU A 30 -74.84 -60.85 38.28
C LEU A 30 -74.35 -60.02 39.45
N ILE A 31 -73.18 -60.33 40.04
CA ILE A 31 -72.69 -59.61 41.26
C ILE A 31 -71.36 -58.82 40.99
N TRP A 32 -70.66 -59.07 39.90
CA TRP A 32 -69.41 -58.33 39.58
C TRP A 32 -69.58 -57.14 38.66
N GLY A 33 -70.79 -56.86 38.16
CA GLY A 33 -71.03 -55.75 37.25
C GLY A 33 -71.03 -54.36 37.88
N ALA A 34 -71.45 -54.27 39.18
CA ALA A 34 -71.52 -52.98 39.87
C ALA A 34 -70.14 -52.46 40.38
N LEU A 35 -69.23 -53.36 40.73
CA LEU A 35 -67.90 -52.97 41.16
C LEU A 35 -66.99 -52.59 39.95
N GLY A 36 -67.27 -53.21 38.81
CA GLY A 36 -66.53 -52.87 37.55
C GLY A 36 -66.87 -51.45 37.03
N LEU A 37 -68.14 -51.05 37.15
CA LEU A 37 -68.60 -49.70 36.72
C LEU A 37 -68.05 -48.61 37.63
N ALA A 38 -67.99 -48.83 38.93
CA ALA A 38 -67.39 -47.85 39.89
C ALA A 38 -65.87 -47.72 39.70
N ALA A 39 -65.15 -48.82 39.38
CA ALA A 39 -63.74 -48.79 39.07
C ALA A 39 -63.43 -48.11 37.70
N ILE A 40 -64.29 -48.34 36.72
CA ILE A 40 -64.17 -47.65 35.40
C ILE A 40 -64.54 -46.18 35.52
N ALA A 41 -65.56 -45.79 36.29
CA ALA A 41 -65.84 -44.36 36.55
C ALA A 41 -64.74 -43.65 37.36
N GLY A 42 -64.13 -44.38 38.35
CA GLY A 42 -62.99 -43.88 39.10
C GLY A 42 -61.74 -43.73 38.19
N LEU A 43 -61.52 -44.69 37.28
CA LEU A 43 -60.43 -44.62 36.32
C LEU A 43 -60.60 -43.52 35.30
N ILE A 44 -61.86 -43.33 34.81
CA ILE A 44 -62.21 -42.23 33.89
C ILE A 44 -62.07 -40.87 34.60
N TRP A 45 -62.48 -40.76 35.86
CA TRP A 45 -62.31 -39.55 36.66
C TRP A 45 -60.83 -39.28 37.01
N TYR A 46 -60.04 -40.32 37.29
CA TYR A 46 -58.58 -40.23 37.47
C TYR A 46 -57.87 -39.85 36.21
N VAL A 47 -58.24 -40.36 35.05
CA VAL A 47 -57.67 -39.97 33.72
C VAL A 47 -58.19 -38.58 33.29
N ALA A 48 -59.43 -38.20 33.66
CA ALA A 48 -59.99 -36.90 33.33
C ALA A 48 -59.50 -35.79 34.27
N SER A 49 -59.09 -36.12 35.49
CA SER A 49 -58.48 -35.17 36.51
C SER A 49 -57.00 -35.15 36.47
N GLY A 50 -56.35 -35.96 35.60
CA GLY A 50 -54.93 -35.88 35.31
C GLY A 50 -54.64 -34.56 34.62
N SER A 51 -54.28 -33.56 35.39
CA SER A 51 -53.53 -32.38 34.92
C SER A 51 -52.22 -32.95 34.32
N GLY A 52 -52.29 -33.31 33.03
CA GLY A 52 -51.07 -33.60 32.27
C GLY A 52 -50.14 -32.43 32.42
N PRO A 53 -48.84 -32.64 32.62
CA PRO A 53 -47.89 -31.55 32.62
C PRO A 53 -48.12 -30.74 31.37
N ALA A 54 -48.38 -29.44 31.55
CA ALA A 54 -48.47 -28.50 30.43
C ALA A 54 -47.31 -28.80 29.52
N ASN A 55 -47.62 -29.07 28.26
CA ASN A 55 -46.62 -29.37 27.22
C ASN A 55 -45.69 -28.16 27.13
N GLN A 56 -44.69 -28.12 28.04
CA GLN A 56 -43.61 -27.14 27.97
C GLN A 56 -42.83 -27.56 26.75
N GLY A 57 -43.03 -26.85 25.65
CA GLY A 57 -42.21 -26.98 24.49
C GLY A 57 -40.72 -26.98 24.91
N PRO A 58 -39.81 -27.47 24.07
CA PRO A 58 -38.40 -27.51 24.40
C PRO A 58 -37.97 -26.14 24.94
N PRO A 59 -37.14 -26.09 25.99
CA PRO A 59 -36.72 -24.82 26.57
C PRO A 59 -36.12 -23.90 25.49
N PRO A 60 -36.38 -22.59 25.53
CA PRO A 60 -35.92 -21.67 24.54
C PRO A 60 -34.39 -21.77 24.41
N PRO A 61 -33.82 -21.90 23.20
CA PRO A 61 -32.39 -22.04 23.00
C PRO A 61 -31.65 -20.85 23.58
N PRO A 62 -30.54 -21.09 24.32
CA PRO A 62 -29.69 -20.02 24.82
C PRO A 62 -28.95 -19.37 23.65
N VAL A 63 -28.92 -18.02 23.64
CA VAL A 63 -28.22 -17.23 22.63
C VAL A 63 -27.45 -16.10 23.29
N GLU A 64 -26.26 -15.81 22.79
CA GLU A 64 -25.55 -14.59 23.14
C GLU A 64 -25.96 -13.45 22.21
N VAL A 65 -25.97 -12.25 22.73
CA VAL A 65 -26.43 -11.07 22.00
C VAL A 65 -25.46 -9.90 22.14
N ALA A 66 -25.44 -9.05 21.13
CA ALA A 66 -24.77 -7.76 21.17
C ALA A 66 -25.73 -6.66 20.71
N LYS A 67 -25.40 -5.40 21.01
CA LYS A 67 -26.16 -4.25 20.53
C LYS A 67 -25.62 -3.75 19.21
N ALA A 68 -26.49 -3.49 18.27
CA ALA A 68 -26.15 -2.76 17.06
C ALA A 68 -25.84 -1.29 17.42
N VAL A 69 -24.70 -0.79 16.97
CA VAL A 69 -24.21 0.56 17.28
C VAL A 69 -24.09 1.36 16.00
N GLN A 70 -24.60 2.59 16.01
CA GLN A 70 -24.37 3.50 14.88
C GLN A 70 -23.03 4.20 15.07
N LYS A 71 -22.07 3.93 14.18
CA LYS A 71 -20.76 4.60 14.16
C LYS A 71 -20.28 4.82 12.73
N THR A 72 -19.34 5.73 12.56
CA THR A 72 -18.62 5.86 11.31
C THR A 72 -17.56 4.79 11.24
N VAL A 73 -17.53 4.03 10.15
CA VAL A 73 -16.54 2.99 9.89
C VAL A 73 -15.66 3.44 8.73
N SER A 74 -14.35 3.34 8.93
CA SER A 74 -13.38 3.52 7.85
C SER A 74 -13.01 2.15 7.31
N GLU A 75 -13.22 1.95 6.03
CA GLU A 75 -12.71 0.78 5.32
C GLU A 75 -11.22 0.97 5.12
N THR A 76 -10.42 0.12 5.74
CA THR A 76 -8.96 0.21 5.73
C THR A 76 -8.40 -0.98 4.97
N GLU A 77 -7.59 -0.69 3.96
CA GLU A 77 -6.77 -1.69 3.29
C GLU A 77 -5.41 -1.80 3.96
N HIS A 78 -4.94 -3.03 4.12
CA HIS A 78 -3.64 -3.36 4.67
C HIS A 78 -2.75 -3.96 3.58
N THR A 79 -1.55 -3.44 3.45
CA THR A 79 -0.57 -3.91 2.46
C THR A 79 0.84 -3.77 3.03
N ILE A 80 1.80 -4.38 2.36
CA ILE A 80 3.21 -4.20 2.67
C ILE A 80 3.77 -3.15 1.71
N GLY A 81 4.49 -2.18 2.26
CA GLY A 81 5.23 -1.18 1.51
C GLY A 81 6.74 -1.40 1.61
N THR A 82 7.45 -0.79 0.69
CA THR A 82 8.91 -0.71 0.70
C THR A 82 9.32 0.74 0.82
N ILE A 83 10.25 1.02 1.70
CA ILE A 83 10.84 2.35 1.83
C ILE A 83 11.77 2.57 0.64
N VAL A 84 11.56 3.65 -0.10
CA VAL A 84 12.37 4.04 -1.25
C VAL A 84 12.94 5.44 -1.06
N ALA A 85 14.18 5.63 -1.49
CA ALA A 85 14.80 6.94 -1.50
C ALA A 85 14.07 7.89 -2.45
N ASP A 86 14.02 9.18 -2.12
CA ASP A 86 13.50 10.18 -3.05
C ASP A 86 14.38 10.29 -4.31
N SER A 87 15.69 10.25 -4.11
CA SER A 87 16.69 10.26 -5.19
C SER A 87 17.91 9.42 -4.80
N THR A 88 18.49 8.74 -5.78
CA THR A 88 19.75 8.03 -5.62
C THR A 88 20.67 8.41 -6.78
N VAL A 89 21.88 8.88 -6.47
CA VAL A 89 22.87 9.33 -7.44
C VAL A 89 24.13 8.47 -7.36
N ASN A 90 24.44 7.81 -8.45
CA ASN A 90 25.73 7.15 -8.65
C ASN A 90 26.75 8.20 -9.10
N LEU A 91 27.59 8.64 -8.19
CA LEU A 91 28.56 9.70 -8.45
C LEU A 91 29.76 9.15 -9.23
N THR A 92 29.96 9.66 -10.44
CA THR A 92 31.07 9.29 -11.33
C THR A 92 31.96 10.50 -11.62
N SER A 93 33.15 10.26 -12.15
CA SER A 93 34.03 11.33 -12.57
C SER A 93 33.74 11.78 -14.01
N GLN A 94 33.73 13.09 -14.26
CA GLN A 94 33.60 13.66 -15.60
C GLN A 94 34.94 13.80 -16.34
N VAL A 95 36.05 13.70 -15.60
CA VAL A 95 37.41 13.78 -16.13
C VAL A 95 38.24 12.61 -15.63
N ALA A 96 39.21 12.17 -16.45
CA ALA A 96 40.15 11.14 -16.03
C ALA A 96 41.25 11.70 -15.12
N GLY A 97 41.57 10.96 -14.05
CA GLY A 97 42.62 11.42 -13.13
C GLY A 97 42.80 10.47 -11.95
N GLN A 98 43.88 10.65 -11.20
CA GLN A 98 44.11 9.90 -9.97
C GLN A 98 43.32 10.53 -8.82
N VAL A 99 42.58 9.71 -8.03
CA VAL A 99 41.92 10.14 -6.81
C VAL A 99 42.98 10.44 -5.75
N MET A 100 43.05 11.68 -5.31
CA MET A 100 44.05 12.09 -4.29
C MET A 100 43.50 11.94 -2.88
N SER A 101 42.20 12.26 -2.68
CA SER A 101 41.57 12.18 -1.36
C SER A 101 40.08 12.05 -1.48
N ALA A 102 39.48 11.37 -0.48
CA ALA A 102 38.03 11.46 -0.15
C ALA A 102 37.89 12.42 1.03
N GLY A 103 36.93 13.35 0.94
CA GLY A 103 36.66 14.40 1.93
C GLY A 103 35.51 14.07 2.87
N PHE A 104 35.07 12.82 2.94
CA PHE A 104 33.93 12.37 3.76
C PHE A 104 34.23 10.99 4.36
N THR A 105 33.42 10.59 5.34
CA THR A 105 33.41 9.22 5.88
C THR A 105 32.22 8.45 5.32
N GLU A 106 32.35 7.12 5.17
CA GLU A 106 31.28 6.25 4.70
C GLU A 106 30.07 6.34 5.64
N GLY A 107 28.86 6.45 5.08
CA GLY A 107 27.64 6.61 5.84
C GLY A 107 27.38 8.04 6.38
N GLN A 108 28.22 9.01 6.06
CA GLN A 108 28.05 10.41 6.47
C GLN A 108 26.90 11.07 5.69
N ILE A 109 26.15 11.95 6.36
CA ILE A 109 25.22 12.86 5.69
C ILE A 109 26.02 14.01 5.09
N VAL A 110 25.79 14.27 3.82
CA VAL A 110 26.44 15.32 3.04
C VAL A 110 25.39 16.23 2.41
N HIS A 111 25.77 17.50 2.20
CA HIS A 111 24.92 18.49 1.56
C HIS A 111 25.35 18.74 0.12
N LYS A 112 24.40 19.19 -0.69
CA LYS A 112 24.66 19.62 -2.06
C LYS A 112 25.79 20.64 -2.11
N GLY A 113 26.84 20.34 -2.89
CA GLY A 113 28.01 21.17 -3.03
C GLY A 113 29.21 20.75 -2.17
N ASP A 114 29.03 19.87 -1.18
CA ASP A 114 30.13 19.35 -0.37
C ASP A 114 31.15 18.62 -1.22
N VAL A 115 32.43 18.82 -0.91
CA VAL A 115 33.52 18.17 -1.64
C VAL A 115 33.67 16.73 -1.18
N LEU A 116 33.45 15.79 -2.10
CA LEU A 116 33.52 14.37 -1.81
C LEU A 116 34.85 13.76 -2.23
N PHE A 117 35.33 14.09 -3.44
CA PHE A 117 36.62 13.61 -3.92
C PHE A 117 37.42 14.74 -4.56
N ARG A 118 38.71 14.62 -4.45
CA ARG A 118 39.66 15.46 -5.19
C ARG A 118 40.53 14.58 -6.06
N LEU A 119 40.55 14.88 -7.35
CA LEU A 119 41.49 14.30 -8.29
C LEU A 119 42.79 15.12 -8.29
N ASP A 120 43.86 14.59 -8.91
CA ASP A 120 45.06 15.34 -9.15
C ASP A 120 44.76 16.54 -10.08
N GLN A 121 44.80 17.73 -9.52
CA GLN A 121 44.48 18.98 -10.22
C GLN A 121 45.64 19.50 -11.05
N ARG A 122 46.91 19.05 -10.81
CA ARG A 122 48.12 19.60 -11.44
C ARG A 122 48.07 19.56 -12.97
N PRO A 123 47.63 18.49 -13.65
CA PRO A 123 47.54 18.48 -15.11
C PRO A 123 46.50 19.48 -15.63
N PHE A 124 45.37 19.61 -14.96
CA PHE A 124 44.31 20.54 -15.36
C PHE A 124 44.70 22.00 -15.13
N GLN A 125 45.40 22.29 -14.02
CA GLN A 125 45.94 23.62 -13.76
C GLN A 125 46.97 24.02 -14.83
N ALA A 126 47.89 23.13 -15.16
CA ALA A 126 48.89 23.38 -16.22
C ALA A 126 48.23 23.65 -17.59
N ALA A 127 47.16 22.89 -17.93
CA ALA A 127 46.41 23.10 -19.17
C ALA A 127 45.68 24.46 -19.17
N LEU A 128 45.11 24.87 -18.03
CA LEU A 128 44.47 26.17 -17.88
C LEU A 128 45.48 27.32 -18.02
N ASP A 129 46.63 27.21 -17.40
CA ASP A 129 47.67 28.22 -17.46
C ASP A 129 48.25 28.33 -18.89
N GLN A 130 48.42 27.21 -19.61
CA GLN A 130 48.78 27.22 -21.02
C GLN A 130 47.75 27.92 -21.90
N ALA A 131 46.45 27.62 -21.70
CA ALA A 131 45.37 28.28 -22.45
C ALA A 131 45.31 29.77 -22.18
N LYS A 132 45.49 30.22 -20.93
CA LYS A 132 45.59 31.64 -20.54
C LYS A 132 46.77 32.34 -21.19
N ALA A 133 47.94 31.68 -21.27
CA ALA A 133 49.15 32.24 -21.94
C ALA A 133 48.92 32.43 -23.43
N ASN A 134 48.28 31.49 -24.11
CA ASN A 134 47.93 31.63 -25.53
C ASN A 134 46.95 32.81 -25.74
N LEU A 135 45.90 32.88 -24.95
CA LEU A 135 44.94 33.98 -25.01
C LEU A 135 45.61 35.34 -24.77
N ALA A 136 46.56 35.42 -23.82
CA ALA A 136 47.28 36.66 -23.54
C ALA A 136 48.14 37.08 -24.73
N ARG A 137 48.86 36.14 -25.38
CA ARG A 137 49.66 36.38 -26.60
C ARG A 137 48.78 36.92 -27.72
N ASP A 138 47.68 36.24 -28.01
CA ASP A 138 46.85 36.54 -29.17
C ASP A 138 45.97 37.82 -28.92
N ARG A 139 45.65 38.13 -27.69
CA ARG A 139 45.13 39.47 -27.32
C ARG A 139 46.10 40.58 -27.59
N ALA A 140 47.43 40.37 -27.32
CA ALA A 140 48.43 41.37 -27.61
C ALA A 140 48.57 41.58 -29.13
N SER A 141 48.53 40.48 -29.91
CA SER A 141 48.54 40.55 -31.40
C SER A 141 47.34 41.26 -31.96
N LEU A 142 46.14 40.96 -31.44
CA LEU A 142 44.90 41.62 -31.82
C LEU A 142 44.96 43.14 -31.50
N ALA A 143 45.44 43.48 -30.29
CA ALA A 143 45.59 44.88 -29.90
C ALA A 143 46.54 45.68 -30.84
N ALA A 144 47.62 45.01 -31.33
CA ALA A 144 48.48 45.61 -32.33
C ALA A 144 47.77 45.80 -33.68
N ALA A 145 47.07 44.74 -34.17
CA ALA A 145 46.32 44.80 -35.43
C ALA A 145 45.18 45.84 -35.40
N LEU A 146 44.49 45.99 -34.30
CA LEU A 146 43.45 47.01 -34.12
C LEU A 146 43.99 48.44 -34.14
N ARG A 147 45.20 48.67 -33.54
CA ARG A 147 45.92 49.98 -33.68
C ARG A 147 46.32 50.25 -35.12
N ASP A 148 46.84 49.25 -35.84
CA ASP A 148 47.20 49.37 -37.24
C ASP A 148 45.98 49.66 -38.10
N LYS A 149 44.89 48.88 -37.91
CA LYS A 149 43.60 49.15 -38.57
C LYS A 149 43.12 50.58 -38.35
N ALA A 150 43.10 51.06 -37.12
CA ALA A 150 42.67 52.44 -36.78
C ALA A 150 43.54 53.49 -37.48
N ARG A 151 44.87 53.24 -37.53
CA ARG A 151 45.83 54.11 -38.24
C ARG A 151 45.55 54.15 -39.74
N TYR A 152 45.40 52.96 -40.36
CA TYR A 152 45.13 52.87 -41.78
C TYR A 152 43.76 53.35 -42.19
N ASP A 153 42.74 53.19 -41.37
CA ASP A 153 41.42 53.80 -41.57
C ASP A 153 41.48 55.32 -41.59
N ALA A 154 42.30 55.93 -40.73
CA ALA A 154 42.53 57.39 -40.70
C ALA A 154 43.26 57.88 -41.99
N LEU A 155 44.31 57.14 -42.43
CA LEU A 155 45.02 57.45 -43.66
C LEU A 155 44.18 57.25 -44.94
N ALA A 156 43.28 56.25 -44.95
CA ALA A 156 42.35 56.00 -46.05
C ALA A 156 41.37 57.19 -46.27
N LYS A 157 40.91 57.77 -45.15
CA LYS A 157 40.05 59.00 -45.19
C LYS A 157 40.77 60.20 -45.82
N GLN A 158 42.10 60.22 -45.82
CA GLN A 158 42.94 61.25 -46.46
C GLN A 158 43.43 60.87 -47.85
N ASN A 159 42.91 59.73 -48.41
CA ASN A 159 43.37 59.17 -49.68
C ASN A 159 44.89 58.85 -49.72
N ALA A 160 45.50 58.60 -48.54
CA ALA A 160 46.94 58.38 -48.41
C ALA A 160 47.38 56.92 -48.54
N ILE A 161 46.43 55.97 -48.66
CA ILE A 161 46.67 54.52 -48.84
C ILE A 161 45.72 53.88 -49.87
N SER A 162 46.06 52.72 -50.37
CA SER A 162 45.20 51.94 -51.25
C SER A 162 44.06 51.26 -50.50
N ALA A 163 42.90 51.09 -51.19
CA ALA A 163 41.78 50.33 -50.62
C ALA A 163 42.20 48.89 -50.28
N GLN A 164 43.02 48.24 -51.10
CA GLN A 164 43.56 46.90 -50.86
C GLN A 164 44.28 46.78 -49.51
N LEU A 165 45.14 47.73 -49.13
CA LEU A 165 45.86 47.71 -47.88
C LEU A 165 44.92 47.89 -46.66
N ARG A 166 43.90 48.74 -46.75
CA ARG A 166 42.86 48.90 -45.76
C ARG A 166 42.10 47.58 -45.54
N ASP A 167 41.60 46.98 -46.65
CA ASP A 167 40.81 45.76 -46.60
C ASP A 167 41.65 44.56 -46.05
N GLN A 168 42.98 44.52 -46.37
CA GLN A 168 43.88 43.54 -45.79
C GLN A 168 44.07 43.69 -44.30
N THR A 169 44.22 44.92 -43.80
CA THR A 169 44.35 45.17 -42.35
C THR A 169 43.06 44.92 -41.60
N ASP A 170 41.91 45.23 -42.23
CA ASP A 170 40.62 44.91 -41.68
C ASP A 170 40.39 43.39 -41.53
N ALA A 171 40.70 42.64 -42.61
CA ALA A 171 40.67 41.18 -42.61
C ALA A 171 41.59 40.58 -41.57
N GLN A 172 42.83 41.12 -41.40
CA GLN A 172 43.79 40.66 -40.38
C GLN A 172 43.25 40.92 -38.97
N ALA A 173 42.68 42.08 -38.66
CA ALA A 173 42.08 42.36 -37.36
C ALA A 173 40.85 41.48 -37.12
N GLY A 174 40.04 41.21 -38.15
CA GLY A 174 38.94 40.28 -38.10
C GLY A 174 39.38 38.84 -37.77
N ALA A 175 40.44 38.34 -38.46
CA ALA A 175 40.98 37.01 -38.22
C ALA A 175 41.49 36.85 -36.77
N LEU A 176 42.29 37.81 -36.27
CA LEU A 176 42.77 37.82 -34.90
C LEU A 176 41.65 37.96 -33.86
N THR A 177 40.57 38.66 -34.18
CA THR A 177 39.36 38.70 -33.33
C THR A 177 38.77 37.31 -33.19
N GLY A 178 38.69 36.55 -34.30
CA GLY A 178 38.26 35.16 -34.32
C GLY A 178 39.18 34.27 -33.46
N THR A 179 40.49 34.41 -33.61
CA THR A 179 41.49 33.66 -32.81
C THR A 179 41.35 33.89 -31.29
N VAL A 180 41.29 35.16 -30.86
CA VAL A 180 41.07 35.53 -29.44
C VAL A 180 39.76 34.94 -28.89
N LYS A 181 38.75 34.88 -29.74
CA LYS A 181 37.45 34.27 -29.33
C LYS A 181 37.56 32.75 -29.14
N ALA A 182 38.32 32.09 -30.01
CA ALA A 182 38.63 30.65 -29.90
C ALA A 182 39.49 30.36 -28.64
N ASP A 183 40.54 31.16 -28.41
CA ASP A 183 41.37 31.00 -27.22
C ASP A 183 40.60 31.23 -25.90
N LYS A 184 39.67 32.20 -25.91
CA LYS A 184 38.82 32.40 -24.75
C LYS A 184 37.96 31.15 -24.47
N ALA A 185 37.41 30.53 -25.49
CA ALA A 185 36.67 29.27 -25.33
C ALA A 185 37.56 28.14 -24.83
N ALA A 186 38.84 28.09 -25.28
CA ALA A 186 39.82 27.11 -24.76
C ALA A 186 40.15 27.33 -23.29
N VAL A 187 40.24 28.58 -22.82
CA VAL A 187 40.40 28.90 -21.39
C VAL A 187 39.19 28.47 -20.59
N ASP A 188 37.98 28.75 -21.07
CA ASP A 188 36.75 28.38 -20.39
C ASP A 188 36.62 26.85 -20.26
N MET A 189 37.00 26.10 -21.33
CA MET A 189 37.04 24.62 -21.32
C MET A 189 38.04 24.07 -20.32
N ALA A 190 39.28 24.62 -20.29
CA ALA A 190 40.29 24.18 -19.33
C ALA A 190 39.91 24.49 -17.88
N ALA A 191 39.28 25.64 -17.65
CA ALA A 191 38.73 26.00 -16.33
C ALA A 191 37.61 25.04 -15.88
N LEU A 192 36.74 24.63 -16.81
CA LEU A 192 35.66 23.67 -16.54
C LEU A 192 36.26 22.30 -16.16
N ASN A 193 37.25 21.81 -16.89
CA ASN A 193 37.91 20.54 -16.60
C ASN A 193 38.63 20.57 -15.24
N LEU A 194 39.25 21.70 -14.87
CA LEU A 194 39.81 21.88 -13.53
C LEU A 194 38.72 21.86 -12.45
N GLY A 195 37.56 22.43 -12.74
CA GLY A 195 36.39 22.37 -11.84
C GLY A 195 35.93 20.93 -11.62
N TYR A 196 35.90 20.10 -12.68
CA TYR A 196 35.51 18.70 -12.59
C TYR A 196 36.52 17.81 -11.82
N ALA A 197 37.75 18.27 -11.64
CA ALA A 197 38.69 17.57 -10.77
C ALA A 197 38.37 17.65 -9.28
N VAL A 198 37.38 18.51 -8.90
CA VAL A 198 36.80 18.57 -7.55
C VAL A 198 35.38 18.03 -7.63
N ILE A 199 35.18 16.82 -7.21
CA ILE A 199 33.92 16.13 -7.30
C ILE A 199 33.08 16.47 -6.06
N ARG A 200 31.86 17.00 -6.30
CA ARG A 200 30.96 17.49 -5.25
C ARG A 200 29.67 16.71 -5.26
N SER A 201 28.98 16.70 -4.11
CA SER A 201 27.63 16.14 -4.03
C SER A 201 26.64 16.97 -4.85
N PRO A 202 25.88 16.35 -5.75
CA PRO A 202 24.82 17.06 -6.49
C PRO A 202 23.52 17.20 -5.69
N ILE A 203 23.33 16.41 -4.61
CA ILE A 203 22.13 16.35 -3.77
C ILE A 203 22.51 16.32 -2.30
N ASP A 204 21.55 16.60 -1.44
CA ASP A 204 21.62 16.28 -0.01
C ASP A 204 21.35 14.78 0.18
N GLY A 205 22.05 14.12 1.08
CA GLY A 205 21.80 12.70 1.32
C GLY A 205 22.91 11.99 2.11
N LYS A 206 22.72 10.71 2.31
CA LYS A 206 23.66 9.84 3.00
C LYS A 206 24.58 9.13 1.99
N THR A 207 25.87 9.17 2.25
CA THR A 207 26.87 8.47 1.41
C THR A 207 26.87 6.97 1.68
N GLY A 208 27.02 6.18 0.63
CA GLY A 208 27.36 4.77 0.72
C GLY A 208 28.85 4.53 0.95
N PRO A 209 29.33 3.29 0.73
CA PRO A 209 30.74 2.97 0.82
C PRO A 209 31.57 3.65 -0.29
N ILE A 210 32.85 3.89 -0.02
CA ILE A 210 33.81 4.39 -1.01
C ILE A 210 34.18 3.23 -1.93
N LEU A 211 33.67 3.28 -3.16
CA LEU A 211 33.90 2.20 -4.14
C LEU A 211 35.28 2.28 -4.82
N ILE A 212 35.85 3.49 -4.92
CA ILE A 212 37.17 3.75 -5.50
C ILE A 212 38.00 4.50 -4.48
N GLN A 213 39.01 3.82 -3.96
CA GLN A 213 39.90 4.35 -2.93
C GLN A 213 40.91 5.38 -3.49
N PRO A 214 41.34 6.38 -2.66
CA PRO A 214 42.44 7.26 -2.99
C PRO A 214 43.67 6.48 -3.48
N GLY A 215 44.39 7.02 -4.48
CA GLY A 215 45.49 6.38 -5.16
C GLY A 215 45.12 5.70 -6.48
N ASN A 216 43.83 5.34 -6.67
CA ASN A 216 43.35 4.72 -7.90
C ASN A 216 43.14 5.75 -9.03
N LEU A 217 43.29 5.29 -10.27
CA LEU A 217 42.97 6.08 -11.46
C LEU A 217 41.53 5.89 -11.87
N VAL A 218 40.81 6.99 -12.12
CA VAL A 218 39.44 6.99 -12.66
C VAL A 218 39.44 7.46 -14.12
N LYS A 219 38.50 6.96 -14.89
CA LYS A 219 38.25 7.39 -16.27
C LYS A 219 37.12 8.39 -16.32
N ALA A 220 37.08 9.21 -17.34
CA ALA A 220 35.96 10.09 -17.61
C ALA A 220 34.73 9.29 -18.00
N ASN A 221 33.58 9.62 -17.40
CA ASN A 221 32.29 8.99 -17.67
C ASN A 221 32.32 7.45 -17.53
N ASP A 222 33.09 6.94 -16.55
CA ASP A 222 33.10 5.50 -16.22
C ASP A 222 31.71 5.09 -15.70
N THR A 223 31.32 3.84 -15.96
CA THR A 223 30.10 3.23 -15.41
C THR A 223 30.27 2.92 -13.92
N ASN A 224 31.51 2.80 -13.44
CA ASN A 224 31.80 2.56 -12.03
C ASN A 224 31.63 3.85 -11.20
N ALA A 225 30.70 3.84 -10.25
CA ALA A 225 30.54 4.95 -9.34
C ALA A 225 31.73 5.04 -8.36
N LEU A 226 32.09 6.24 -7.94
CA LEU A 226 33.03 6.48 -6.83
C LEU A 226 32.34 6.25 -5.48
N VAL A 227 31.09 6.71 -5.38
CA VAL A 227 30.20 6.56 -4.23
C VAL A 227 28.76 6.67 -4.71
N VAL A 228 27.85 6.03 -4.00
CA VAL A 228 26.40 6.21 -4.18
C VAL A 228 25.91 7.15 -3.09
N ILE A 229 25.16 8.17 -3.47
CA ILE A 229 24.52 9.09 -2.53
C ILE A 229 23.03 8.85 -2.60
N THR A 230 22.41 8.60 -1.44
CA THR A 230 21.00 8.31 -1.31
C THR A 230 20.33 9.40 -0.50
N GLN A 231 19.37 10.08 -1.08
CA GLN A 231 18.55 11.06 -0.38
C GLN A 231 17.59 10.32 0.53
N ILE A 232 17.75 10.50 1.84
CA ILE A 232 16.93 9.86 2.87
C ILE A 232 15.99 10.82 3.55
N GLU A 233 16.07 12.12 3.25
CA GLU A 233 15.25 13.19 3.80
C GLU A 233 14.87 14.17 2.67
N PRO A 234 13.58 14.25 2.27
CA PRO A 234 12.49 13.35 2.64
C PRO A 234 12.69 11.93 2.09
N ILE A 235 11.85 10.98 2.56
CA ILE A 235 11.85 9.60 2.10
C ILE A 235 10.45 9.20 1.62
N LYS A 236 10.35 8.22 0.74
CA LYS A 236 9.07 7.74 0.21
C LYS A 236 8.81 6.31 0.65
N VAL A 237 7.54 5.99 0.84
CA VAL A 237 7.07 4.61 0.98
C VAL A 237 6.26 4.27 -0.26
N SER A 238 6.71 3.26 -0.99
CA SER A 238 6.03 2.71 -2.16
C SER A 238 5.26 1.47 -1.73
N PHE A 239 3.98 1.40 -2.08
CA PHE A 239 3.11 0.27 -1.78
C PHE A 239 2.13 0.04 -2.92
N PHE A 240 1.54 -1.16 -2.96
CA PHE A 240 0.72 -1.60 -4.07
C PHE A 240 -0.66 -2.00 -3.60
N LEU A 241 -1.68 -1.58 -4.35
CA LEU A 241 -3.07 -1.97 -4.12
C LEU A 241 -3.67 -2.62 -5.37
N PRO A 242 -4.68 -3.49 -5.22
CA PRO A 242 -5.39 -4.07 -6.35
C PRO A 242 -6.00 -3.00 -7.27
N GLN A 243 -5.99 -3.22 -8.58
CA GLN A 243 -6.59 -2.29 -9.55
C GLN A 243 -8.11 -2.11 -9.34
N THR A 244 -8.78 -3.06 -8.69
CA THR A 244 -10.21 -2.99 -8.35
C THR A 244 -10.54 -1.80 -7.46
N ASP A 245 -9.56 -1.33 -6.66
CA ASP A 245 -9.73 -0.23 -5.72
C ASP A 245 -9.44 1.13 -6.37
N LEU A 246 -8.91 1.15 -7.59
CA LEU A 246 -8.54 2.38 -8.29
C LEU A 246 -9.67 3.42 -8.38
N PRO A 247 -10.94 3.07 -8.69
CA PRO A 247 -12.03 4.04 -8.71
C PRO A 247 -12.28 4.69 -7.35
N ARG A 248 -12.10 3.92 -6.27
CA ARG A 248 -12.27 4.36 -4.87
C ARG A 248 -11.11 5.27 -4.47
N ILE A 249 -9.87 4.85 -4.76
CA ILE A 249 -8.65 5.64 -4.57
C ILE A 249 -8.79 7.01 -5.22
N GLN A 250 -9.20 7.05 -6.51
CA GLN A 250 -9.37 8.31 -7.24
C GLN A 250 -10.47 9.20 -6.65
N THR A 251 -11.55 8.60 -6.18
CA THR A 251 -12.66 9.33 -5.56
C THR A 251 -12.23 9.97 -4.25
N GLU A 252 -11.56 9.21 -3.37
CA GLU A 252 -11.08 9.72 -2.08
C GLU A 252 -9.95 10.75 -2.24
N MET A 253 -9.03 10.53 -3.19
CA MET A 253 -7.98 11.50 -3.52
C MET A 253 -8.55 12.87 -3.89
N ARG A 254 -9.64 12.90 -4.69
CA ARG A 254 -10.30 14.16 -5.09
C ARG A 254 -11.11 14.79 -3.97
N ALA A 255 -11.72 13.97 -3.11
CA ALA A 255 -12.61 14.45 -2.06
C ALA A 255 -11.87 15.01 -0.84
N ARG A 256 -10.86 14.32 -0.36
CA ARG A 256 -10.19 14.60 0.94
C ARG A 256 -8.69 14.37 0.93
N GLY A 257 -8.14 13.78 -0.12
CA GLY A 257 -6.82 13.19 -0.11
C GLY A 257 -6.83 11.85 0.64
N LEU A 258 -5.84 11.02 0.36
CA LEU A 258 -5.61 9.75 1.05
C LEU A 258 -4.45 9.93 2.02
N VAL A 259 -4.58 9.33 3.21
CA VAL A 259 -3.52 9.30 4.21
C VAL A 259 -3.06 7.86 4.40
N ALA A 260 -1.78 7.62 4.18
CA ALA A 260 -1.14 6.34 4.44
C ALA A 260 -0.57 6.35 5.87
N HIS A 261 -0.89 5.32 6.63
CA HIS A 261 -0.31 5.07 7.94
C HIS A 261 0.71 3.97 7.77
N VAL A 262 1.95 4.25 8.12
CA VAL A 262 3.08 3.33 7.97
C VAL A 262 3.60 2.96 9.34
N THR A 263 3.74 1.66 9.58
CA THR A 263 4.31 1.11 10.81
C THR A 263 5.56 0.32 10.44
N PRO A 264 6.76 0.84 10.78
CA PRO A 264 8.00 0.10 10.63
C PRO A 264 7.99 -1.15 11.51
N HIS A 265 8.73 -2.20 11.11
CA HIS A 265 8.88 -3.38 11.93
C HIS A 265 9.86 -3.10 13.10
N GLY A 266 9.54 -3.60 14.30
CA GLY A 266 10.40 -3.50 15.49
C GLY A 266 9.64 -3.18 16.76
N GLU A 267 10.25 -3.48 17.92
CA GLU A 267 9.66 -3.17 19.22
C GLU A 267 9.58 -1.64 19.44
N GLY A 268 8.39 -1.15 19.78
CA GLY A 268 8.15 0.28 20.04
C GLY A 268 8.05 1.16 18.77
N ALA A 269 7.90 0.54 17.60
CA ALA A 269 7.71 1.29 16.36
C ALA A 269 6.42 2.11 16.41
N GLN A 270 6.53 3.41 16.15
CA GLN A 270 5.39 4.31 16.07
C GLN A 270 4.86 4.36 14.65
N THR A 271 3.53 4.35 14.52
CA THR A 271 2.87 4.56 13.23
C THR A 271 3.06 6.00 12.78
N LEU A 272 3.60 6.17 11.59
CA LEU A 272 3.77 7.45 10.91
C LEU A 272 2.63 7.65 9.92
N SER A 273 2.21 8.89 9.73
CA SER A 273 1.11 9.21 8.80
C SER A 273 1.57 10.27 7.81
N ALA A 274 1.30 10.06 6.54
CA ALA A 274 1.55 11.05 5.49
C ALA A 274 0.49 10.97 4.40
N PRO A 275 0.23 12.08 3.69
CA PRO A 275 -0.65 12.06 2.53
C PRO A 275 -0.02 11.22 1.41
N VAL A 276 -0.86 10.48 0.71
CA VAL A 276 -0.49 9.84 -0.56
C VAL A 276 -0.37 10.95 -1.61
N ASP A 277 0.79 11.11 -2.18
CA ASP A 277 1.12 12.18 -3.13
C ASP A 277 1.28 11.67 -4.57
N PHE A 278 1.38 10.35 -4.73
CA PHE A 278 1.53 9.73 -6.05
C PHE A 278 0.64 8.49 -6.18
N VAL A 279 -0.05 8.41 -7.31
CA VAL A 279 -0.76 7.21 -7.78
C VAL A 279 -0.22 6.88 -9.16
N GLY A 280 0.22 5.66 -9.36
CA GLY A 280 0.79 5.18 -10.61
C GLY A 280 -0.12 5.45 -11.81
N ASN A 281 0.46 5.70 -12.94
CA ASN A 281 -0.25 5.93 -14.22
C ASN A 281 -0.47 4.64 -15.01
N ALA A 282 0.05 3.52 -14.54
CA ALA A 282 -0.08 2.21 -15.17
C ALA A 282 -0.30 1.13 -14.12
N VAL A 283 -1.12 0.15 -14.46
CA VAL A 283 -1.33 -1.07 -13.67
C VAL A 283 -0.26 -2.09 -14.07
N ASN A 284 0.35 -2.72 -13.10
CA ASN A 284 1.23 -3.85 -13.37
C ASN A 284 0.38 -5.05 -13.84
N ALA A 285 0.50 -5.39 -15.12
CA ALA A 285 -0.30 -6.45 -15.74
C ALA A 285 -0.04 -7.85 -15.16
N THR A 286 1.13 -8.07 -14.55
CA THR A 286 1.48 -9.38 -13.96
C THR A 286 0.80 -9.59 -12.61
N THR A 287 0.70 -8.53 -11.80
CA THR A 287 0.14 -8.61 -10.45
C THR A 287 -1.28 -8.04 -10.34
N GLY A 288 -1.74 -7.30 -11.35
CA GLY A 288 -3.02 -6.60 -11.31
C GLY A 288 -3.08 -5.48 -10.27
N THR A 289 -1.92 -4.90 -9.90
CA THR A 289 -1.81 -3.88 -8.87
C THR A 289 -1.37 -2.53 -9.41
N ILE A 290 -1.70 -1.47 -8.69
CA ILE A 290 -1.26 -0.11 -8.96
C ILE A 290 -0.36 0.37 -7.82
N GLU A 291 0.71 1.08 -8.18
CA GLU A 291 1.65 1.66 -7.22
C GLU A 291 1.09 2.96 -6.65
N LEU A 292 1.23 3.12 -5.33
CA LEU A 292 1.02 4.38 -4.63
C LEU A 292 2.28 4.74 -3.85
N ARG A 293 2.49 6.04 -3.63
CA ARG A 293 3.57 6.53 -2.78
C ARG A 293 3.07 7.59 -1.83
N ALA A 294 3.69 7.60 -0.66
CA ALA A 294 3.52 8.65 0.35
C ALA A 294 4.89 9.14 0.79
N THR A 295 5.05 10.47 0.95
CA THR A 295 6.32 11.09 1.31
C THR A 295 6.34 11.45 2.78
N TYR A 296 7.38 11.00 3.48
CA TYR A 296 7.63 11.22 4.90
C TYR A 296 8.86 12.11 5.13
N PRO A 297 8.85 13.02 6.10
CA PRO A 297 9.99 13.90 6.37
C PRO A 297 11.27 13.16 6.73
N ASN A 298 11.19 12.09 7.56
CA ASN A 298 12.30 11.26 8.04
C ASN A 298 13.46 12.02 8.71
N THR A 299 13.16 13.08 9.43
CA THR A 299 14.16 13.95 10.11
C THR A 299 14.97 13.23 11.18
N ASP A 300 14.45 12.13 11.71
CA ASP A 300 15.12 11.25 12.68
C ASP A 300 15.87 10.08 12.02
N THR A 301 15.87 10.02 10.69
CA THR A 301 16.56 9.02 9.85
C THR A 301 16.24 7.56 10.20
N ARG A 302 15.06 7.30 10.81
CA ARG A 302 14.65 5.95 11.22
C ARG A 302 14.25 5.08 10.05
N LEU A 303 13.65 5.68 9.01
CA LEU A 303 13.24 4.95 7.82
C LEU A 303 14.45 4.77 6.90
N VAL A 304 14.78 3.52 6.60
CA VAL A 304 15.95 3.18 5.79
C VAL A 304 15.48 2.65 4.43
N PRO A 305 16.00 3.15 3.31
CA PRO A 305 15.66 2.63 1.98
C PRO A 305 15.90 1.13 1.87
N GLY A 306 14.91 0.40 1.31
CA GLY A 306 14.92 -1.05 1.17
C GLY A 306 14.22 -1.79 2.31
N GLU A 307 13.89 -1.13 3.41
CA GLU A 307 13.13 -1.73 4.51
C GLU A 307 11.67 -1.96 4.11
N LEU A 308 11.09 -3.06 4.59
CA LEU A 308 9.66 -3.36 4.45
C LEU A 308 8.90 -2.79 5.64
N VAL A 309 7.71 -2.29 5.37
CA VAL A 309 6.84 -1.66 6.38
C VAL A 309 5.40 -2.08 6.17
N ASP A 310 4.63 -2.15 7.26
CA ASP A 310 3.19 -2.32 7.18
C ASP A 310 2.53 -0.99 6.83
N VAL A 311 1.68 -1.01 5.81
CA VAL A 311 0.94 0.16 5.35
C VAL A 311 -0.54 -0.07 5.51
N SER A 312 -1.23 0.85 6.16
CA SER A 312 -2.68 0.88 6.22
C SER A 312 -3.23 2.16 5.58
N LEU A 313 -4.26 2.01 4.75
CA LEU A 313 -4.83 3.08 3.96
C LEU A 313 -6.35 3.08 4.09
N GLY A 314 -6.94 4.18 4.54
CA GLY A 314 -8.40 4.35 4.58
C GLY A 314 -8.95 4.67 3.18
N LEU A 315 -9.60 3.70 2.52
CA LEU A 315 -10.14 3.85 1.17
C LEU A 315 -11.55 4.41 1.12
N SER A 316 -12.31 4.28 2.20
CA SER A 316 -13.70 4.72 2.25
C SER A 316 -14.12 4.99 3.68
N ARG A 317 -14.97 5.99 3.85
CA ARG A 317 -15.59 6.28 5.14
C ARG A 317 -17.10 6.13 5.01
N ILE A 318 -17.65 5.15 5.73
CA ILE A 318 -19.08 4.89 5.76
C ILE A 318 -19.64 5.60 6.99
N GLU A 319 -20.25 6.76 6.76
CA GLU A 319 -20.84 7.55 7.83
C GLU A 319 -22.18 6.95 8.26
N ASN A 320 -22.45 7.03 9.58
CA ASN A 320 -23.69 6.57 10.16
C ASN A 320 -24.04 5.10 9.85
N ALA A 321 -23.03 4.24 9.69
CA ALA A 321 -23.24 2.81 9.48
C ALA A 321 -23.77 2.15 10.76
N ILE A 322 -24.70 1.21 10.62
CA ILE A 322 -25.05 0.30 11.71
C ILE A 322 -24.00 -0.80 11.74
N VAL A 323 -23.34 -0.92 12.86
CA VAL A 323 -22.26 -1.88 13.09
C VAL A 323 -22.71 -2.93 14.08
N VAL A 324 -22.44 -4.17 13.73
CA VAL A 324 -22.69 -5.35 14.59
C VAL A 324 -21.41 -6.19 14.61
N PRO A 325 -21.18 -7.03 15.62
CA PRO A 325 -20.08 -7.99 15.57
C PRO A 325 -20.20 -8.87 14.32
N SER A 326 -19.09 -9.12 13.63
CA SER A 326 -19.04 -9.88 12.37
C SER A 326 -19.70 -11.26 12.49
N GLN A 327 -19.53 -11.93 13.64
CA GLN A 327 -20.16 -13.22 13.96
C GLN A 327 -21.71 -13.18 14.04
N ALA A 328 -22.33 -12.00 14.10
CA ALA A 328 -23.79 -11.89 14.07
C ALA A 328 -24.35 -11.96 12.63
N VAL A 329 -23.49 -11.79 11.62
CA VAL A 329 -23.89 -11.82 10.22
C VAL A 329 -23.86 -13.25 9.70
N ASN A 330 -25.00 -13.69 9.20
CA ASN A 330 -25.16 -15.04 8.64
C ASN A 330 -25.36 -14.97 7.13
N VAL A 331 -24.97 -16.04 6.43
CA VAL A 331 -25.15 -16.19 4.99
C VAL A 331 -26.30 -17.18 4.74
N GLY A 332 -27.27 -16.76 3.95
CA GLY A 332 -28.42 -17.55 3.55
C GLY A 332 -28.59 -17.64 2.02
N PRO A 333 -29.58 -18.39 1.53
CA PRO A 333 -29.84 -18.50 0.09
C PRO A 333 -30.12 -17.16 -0.60
N ASP A 334 -30.78 -16.23 0.12
CA ASP A 334 -31.18 -14.92 -0.40
C ASP A 334 -30.15 -13.80 -0.05
N GLY A 335 -28.96 -14.16 0.47
CA GLY A 335 -27.92 -13.23 0.86
C GLY A 335 -27.67 -13.21 2.36
N HIS A 336 -27.10 -12.09 2.85
CA HIS A 336 -26.73 -11.95 4.26
C HIS A 336 -27.95 -11.53 5.09
N TYR A 337 -28.02 -12.05 6.31
CA TYR A 337 -29.05 -11.70 7.29
C TYR A 337 -28.49 -11.70 8.72
N VAL A 338 -29.17 -11.04 9.63
CA VAL A 338 -28.91 -11.12 11.07
C VAL A 338 -30.18 -11.53 11.80
N PHE A 339 -30.05 -12.16 12.95
CA PHE A 339 -31.17 -12.36 13.87
C PHE A 339 -31.21 -11.23 14.88
N THR A 340 -32.35 -10.58 14.98
CA THR A 340 -32.64 -9.58 16.04
C THR A 340 -33.56 -10.19 17.09
N VAL A 341 -33.41 -9.77 18.35
CA VAL A 341 -34.30 -10.15 19.45
C VAL A 341 -35.19 -8.99 19.79
N ASN A 342 -36.52 -9.19 19.69
CA ASN A 342 -37.54 -8.18 20.05
C ASN A 342 -37.84 -8.15 21.55
N ALA A 343 -38.64 -7.18 22.01
CA ALA A 343 -39.03 -7.02 23.41
C ALA A 343 -39.76 -8.24 24.03
N GLY A 344 -40.25 -9.18 23.21
CA GLY A 344 -40.87 -10.44 23.63
C GLY A 344 -39.91 -11.64 23.62
N SER A 345 -38.64 -11.42 23.58
CA SER A 345 -37.58 -12.47 23.47
C SER A 345 -37.77 -13.40 22.26
N LYS A 346 -38.38 -12.90 21.18
CA LYS A 346 -38.56 -13.65 19.94
C LYS A 346 -37.51 -13.22 18.91
N ALA A 347 -36.92 -14.18 18.25
CA ALA A 347 -35.96 -13.95 17.19
C ALA A 347 -36.68 -13.56 15.88
N ALA A 348 -36.18 -12.54 15.21
CA ALA A 348 -36.64 -12.13 13.89
C ALA A 348 -35.42 -12.11 12.93
N MET A 349 -35.57 -12.72 11.76
CA MET A 349 -34.58 -12.68 10.70
C MET A 349 -34.71 -11.37 9.92
N VAL A 350 -33.66 -10.59 9.84
CA VAL A 350 -33.61 -9.32 9.12
C VAL A 350 -32.57 -9.41 8.01
N PRO A 351 -32.97 -9.34 6.73
CA PRO A 351 -32.05 -9.27 5.62
C PRO A 351 -31.22 -8.01 5.69
N VAL A 352 -29.91 -8.15 5.44
CA VAL A 352 -28.97 -7.03 5.49
C VAL A 352 -28.01 -7.08 4.29
N LYS A 353 -27.52 -5.92 3.90
CA LYS A 353 -26.39 -5.80 2.98
C LYS A 353 -25.14 -5.47 3.80
N VAL A 354 -24.13 -6.33 3.74
CA VAL A 354 -22.82 -6.05 4.32
C VAL A 354 -22.14 -5.01 3.42
N LEU A 355 -21.74 -3.90 4.04
CA LEU A 355 -21.03 -2.81 3.38
C LEU A 355 -19.52 -2.97 3.55
N TYR A 356 -19.11 -3.39 4.76
CA TYR A 356 -17.73 -3.63 5.13
C TYR A 356 -17.70 -4.59 6.32
N ASP A 357 -16.68 -5.45 6.38
CA ASP A 357 -16.45 -6.41 7.46
C ASP A 357 -14.95 -6.55 7.68
N ASP A 358 -14.48 -6.26 8.89
CA ASP A 358 -13.05 -6.35 9.26
C ASP A 358 -12.72 -7.64 10.03
N GLY A 359 -13.70 -8.56 10.11
CA GLY A 359 -13.57 -9.82 10.85
C GLY A 359 -13.94 -9.69 12.34
N THR A 360 -13.99 -8.50 12.91
CA THR A 360 -14.44 -8.19 14.27
C THR A 360 -15.81 -7.53 14.24
N ASP A 361 -15.92 -6.48 13.45
CA ASP A 361 -17.11 -5.64 13.28
C ASP A 361 -17.57 -5.65 11.81
N ALA A 362 -18.87 -5.79 11.59
CA ALA A 362 -19.47 -5.69 10.27
C ALA A 362 -20.37 -4.45 10.19
N ALA A 363 -20.08 -3.56 9.23
CA ALA A 363 -20.96 -2.46 8.88
C ALA A 363 -22.06 -2.95 7.94
N ILE A 364 -23.30 -2.83 8.35
CA ILE A 364 -24.46 -3.37 7.63
C ILE A 364 -25.49 -2.28 7.29
N ARG A 365 -26.25 -2.53 6.23
CA ARG A 365 -27.40 -1.72 5.85
C ARG A 365 -28.62 -2.61 5.79
N GLY A 366 -29.68 -2.27 6.53
CA GLY A 366 -30.90 -3.04 6.59
C GLY A 366 -31.95 -2.36 7.46
N LYS A 367 -33.03 -3.08 7.78
CA LYS A 367 -34.09 -2.60 8.71
C LYS A 367 -33.68 -2.81 10.17
N ILE A 368 -32.49 -2.34 10.54
CA ILE A 368 -31.89 -2.40 11.88
C ILE A 368 -31.61 -0.98 12.34
N LYS A 369 -31.85 -0.71 13.60
CA LYS A 369 -31.65 0.60 14.22
C LYS A 369 -30.54 0.53 15.26
N ASN A 370 -29.99 1.70 15.58
CA ASN A 370 -29.08 1.85 16.71
C ASN A 370 -29.77 1.37 18.00
N GLY A 371 -29.10 0.48 18.74
CA GLY A 371 -29.59 -0.11 19.99
C GLY A 371 -30.33 -1.43 19.81
N ASP A 372 -30.66 -1.87 18.60
CA ASP A 372 -31.28 -3.17 18.37
C ASP A 372 -30.37 -4.28 18.86
N THR A 373 -30.95 -5.33 19.43
CA THR A 373 -30.22 -6.47 19.96
C THR A 373 -30.07 -7.54 18.86
N VAL A 374 -28.84 -7.91 18.50
CA VAL A 374 -28.53 -8.93 17.50
C VAL A 374 -27.92 -10.17 18.16
N ILE A 375 -28.21 -11.35 17.62
CA ILE A 375 -27.68 -12.63 18.09
C ILE A 375 -26.28 -12.84 17.52
N THR A 376 -25.31 -13.10 18.38
CA THR A 376 -23.90 -13.35 18.01
C THR A 376 -23.53 -14.83 18.09
N VAL A 377 -24.11 -15.58 19.03
CA VAL A 377 -23.83 -17.01 19.21
C VAL A 377 -25.15 -17.76 19.40
N GLY A 378 -25.22 -18.97 18.87
CA GLY A 378 -26.40 -19.85 19.01
C GLY A 378 -27.40 -19.78 17.84
N GLN A 379 -27.13 -19.00 16.81
CA GLN A 379 -28.01 -18.74 15.66
C GLN A 379 -28.40 -20.01 14.89
N LEU A 380 -27.60 -21.08 14.89
CA LEU A 380 -27.92 -22.35 14.22
C LEU A 380 -29.15 -23.08 14.80
N ARG A 381 -29.57 -22.74 16.03
CA ARG A 381 -30.72 -23.30 16.71
C ARG A 381 -31.92 -22.36 16.69
N VAL A 382 -31.79 -21.19 16.05
CA VAL A 382 -32.79 -20.15 16.04
C VAL A 382 -33.57 -20.17 14.72
N GLN A 383 -34.90 -20.07 14.83
CA GLN A 383 -35.79 -19.90 13.67
C GLN A 383 -36.60 -18.61 13.85
N PRO A 384 -37.03 -17.97 12.75
CA PRO A 384 -37.86 -16.79 12.82
C PRO A 384 -39.13 -17.02 13.66
N GLY A 385 -39.37 -16.17 14.62
CA GLY A 385 -40.53 -16.27 15.55
C GLY A 385 -40.27 -17.14 16.79
N LEU A 386 -39.17 -17.87 16.87
CA LEU A 386 -38.84 -18.71 18.02
C LEU A 386 -38.49 -17.83 19.25
N GLN A 387 -38.95 -18.24 20.43
CA GLN A 387 -38.54 -17.62 21.69
C GLN A 387 -37.14 -18.08 22.05
N VAL A 388 -36.25 -17.14 22.42
CA VAL A 388 -34.88 -17.39 22.77
C VAL A 388 -34.59 -16.96 24.20
N SER A 389 -33.63 -17.62 24.86
CA SER A 389 -33.12 -17.24 26.18
C SER A 389 -31.80 -16.48 25.98
N VAL A 390 -31.81 -15.19 26.34
CA VAL A 390 -30.62 -14.35 26.22
C VAL A 390 -29.68 -14.65 27.38
N VAL A 391 -28.46 -15.06 27.05
CA VAL A 391 -27.35 -15.28 27.99
C VAL A 391 -26.32 -14.17 27.76
N HIS A 392 -25.84 -13.57 28.84
CA HIS A 392 -24.81 -12.56 28.73
C HIS A 392 -23.43 -13.23 28.67
N PRO A 393 -22.48 -12.72 27.88
CA PRO A 393 -21.13 -13.29 27.80
C PRO A 393 -20.49 -13.36 29.20
N GLY A 394 -20.05 -14.56 29.62
CA GLY A 394 -19.35 -14.77 30.88
C GLY A 394 -20.15 -15.44 32.01
N GLN A 395 -21.34 -15.98 31.76
CA GLN A 395 -22.12 -16.75 32.72
C GLN A 395 -22.38 -18.20 32.25
N SER A 396 -21.37 -18.87 31.77
CA SER A 396 -21.43 -20.33 31.51
C SER A 396 -20.47 -21.08 32.41
#